data_ec290c03f281c7083a94a997a834f159
#
_entry.id   ec290c03f281c7083a94a997a834f159
#
_cell.length_a   1.000
_cell.length_b   1.000
_cell.length_c   1.000
_cell.angle_alpha   90.00
_cell.angle_beta   90.00
_cell.angle_gamma   90.00
#
_symmetry.space_group_name_H-M   'P 1'
#
loop_
_entity.id
_entity.type
_entity.pdbx_description
1 polymer ?
#
loop_
_entity_poly.entity_id
_entity_poly.type
_entity_poly.pdbx_seq_one_letter_code
_entity_poly.pdbx_strand_id
1 'polypeptide(L)'
;MVRMRFLLILGAAAFAVAQPQAEPAKPAPSAAIQQRVQPPARIISFTATPATAKPGDKVMLQWSVENPSSTSIDPDIGRVTPRGSKQIEVQQTTTFTLAVTGPANSKLSKDVTITVPGTQARTAASAPKKTEIARLNGKPDFSGVYGAAAGGGRGGAAAGAPPPPELKPGAEKFKVTRGPNDSGLYADCMPTGVPQAYSVPYQWQIVQGADKVVIMYEYPHLFRVIPTSGIPHQADLDPTWMGDSVGHWEGDTLVVDITAFNDKTELPGGFRHTESLHVIERFTRTADGIQYEATVEDPNVFVRPWKMLRTFQQRTDLEKVDEFVCENNHDYSKLFKQ
;
A
#
# COMPACT_ATOMS: atom_id res chain seq x y z
N MET A 1 26.44 -32.87 91.11
CA MET A 1 24.99 -32.73 91.19
C MET A 1 24.55 -32.02 89.91
N VAL A 2 24.12 -32.76 88.92
CA VAL A 2 23.65 -32.25 87.61
C VAL A 2 22.17 -32.57 87.57
N ARG A 3 21.36 -31.52 87.42
CA ARG A 3 19.89 -31.62 87.25
C ARG A 3 19.59 -31.62 85.74
N MET A 4 19.08 -32.80 85.30
CA MET A 4 18.61 -33.02 83.95
C MET A 4 17.15 -32.53 83.87
N ARG A 5 16.89 -31.51 83.04
CA ARG A 5 15.54 -30.99 82.69
C ARG A 5 15.03 -31.73 81.44
N PHE A 6 13.97 -32.46 81.55
CA PHE A 6 13.22 -33.00 80.45
C PHE A 6 12.36 -31.93 79.79
N LEU A 7 12.54 -31.73 78.51
CA LEU A 7 11.69 -30.90 77.69
C LEU A 7 10.66 -31.79 76.98
N LEU A 8 9.39 -31.64 77.32
CA LEU A 8 8.29 -32.28 76.62
C LEU A 8 8.03 -31.47 75.33
N ILE A 9 8.18 -32.12 74.15
CA ILE A 9 7.76 -31.58 72.88
C ILE A 9 6.34 -32.12 72.59
N LEU A 10 5.32 -31.20 72.61
CA LEU A 10 3.99 -31.51 72.11
C LEU A 10 4.03 -31.39 70.60
N GLY A 11 3.87 -32.50 69.90
CA GLY A 11 3.65 -32.52 68.46
C GLY A 11 2.21 -32.15 68.14
N ALA A 12 1.99 -30.97 67.48
CA ALA A 12 0.72 -30.61 66.87
C ALA A 12 0.63 -31.26 65.47
N ALA A 13 -0.22 -32.26 65.35
CA ALA A 13 -0.57 -32.80 64.01
C ALA A 13 -1.50 -31.81 63.28
N ALA A 14 -1.01 -31.16 62.24
CA ALA A 14 -1.80 -30.38 61.35
C ALA A 14 -2.52 -31.31 60.34
N PHE A 15 -3.82 -31.42 60.45
CA PHE A 15 -4.66 -32.04 59.43
C PHE A 15 -4.73 -31.06 58.22
N ALA A 16 -4.06 -31.41 57.13
CA ALA A 16 -4.21 -30.74 55.84
C ALA A 16 -5.57 -31.16 55.23
N VAL A 17 -6.54 -30.27 55.25
CA VAL A 17 -7.79 -30.44 54.48
C VAL A 17 -7.44 -30.22 53.03
N ALA A 18 -7.47 -31.26 52.22
CA ALA A 18 -7.32 -31.17 50.77
C ALA A 18 -8.53 -30.40 50.21
N GLN A 19 -8.29 -29.21 49.64
CA GLN A 19 -9.30 -28.50 48.86
C GLN A 19 -9.52 -29.28 47.56
N PRO A 20 -10.77 -29.47 47.12
CA PRO A 20 -11.03 -30.03 45.80
C PRO A 20 -10.47 -29.11 44.74
N GLN A 21 -9.55 -29.60 43.90
CA GLN A 21 -9.10 -28.89 42.71
C GLN A 21 -10.30 -28.69 41.77
N ALA A 22 -10.60 -27.43 41.46
CA ALA A 22 -11.60 -27.12 40.47
C ALA A 22 -11.14 -27.70 39.11
N GLU A 23 -11.99 -28.50 38.51
CA GLU A 23 -11.80 -29.05 37.18
C GLU A 23 -11.61 -27.87 36.17
N PRO A 24 -10.60 -27.89 35.27
CA PRO A 24 -10.41 -26.82 34.32
C PRO A 24 -11.67 -26.69 33.45
N ALA A 25 -12.27 -25.52 33.50
CA ALA A 25 -13.47 -25.21 32.71
C ALA A 25 -13.21 -25.54 31.23
N LYS A 26 -14.06 -26.40 30.68
CA LYS A 26 -14.06 -26.73 29.24
C LYS A 26 -14.10 -25.44 28.46
N PRO A 27 -13.16 -25.15 27.49
CA PRO A 27 -13.20 -23.92 26.73
C PRO A 27 -14.54 -23.82 26.04
N ALA A 28 -15.21 -22.68 26.23
CA ALA A 28 -16.44 -22.37 25.52
C ALA A 28 -16.17 -22.48 24.01
N PRO A 29 -17.10 -23.05 23.22
CA PRO A 29 -16.91 -23.13 21.77
C PRO A 29 -16.65 -21.72 21.25
N SER A 30 -15.49 -21.50 20.64
CA SER A 30 -15.17 -20.25 19.94
C SER A 30 -16.32 -20.00 18.98
N ALA A 31 -17.01 -18.87 19.14
CA ALA A 31 -18.01 -18.43 18.20
C ALA A 31 -17.30 -18.40 16.83
N ALA A 32 -17.61 -19.36 15.98
CA ALA A 32 -17.16 -19.35 14.60
C ALA A 32 -17.58 -17.99 14.06
N ILE A 33 -16.60 -17.17 13.65
CA ILE A 33 -16.84 -15.91 12.95
C ILE A 33 -17.63 -16.32 11.74
N GLN A 34 -18.95 -16.13 11.80
CA GLN A 34 -19.79 -16.28 10.62
C GLN A 34 -19.30 -15.23 9.64
N GLN A 35 -18.48 -15.64 8.68
CA GLN A 35 -18.14 -14.82 7.53
C GLN A 35 -19.48 -14.37 6.96
N ARG A 36 -19.84 -13.11 7.18
CA ARG A 36 -20.98 -12.51 6.50
C ARG A 36 -20.68 -12.58 5.02
N VAL A 37 -21.33 -13.52 4.35
CA VAL A 37 -21.31 -13.60 2.89
C VAL A 37 -21.86 -12.27 2.39
N GLN A 38 -21.00 -11.41 1.90
CA GLN A 38 -21.45 -10.14 1.32
C GLN A 38 -22.27 -10.46 0.07
N PRO A 39 -23.45 -9.85 -0.10
CA PRO A 39 -24.26 -10.09 -1.28
C PRO A 39 -23.45 -9.69 -2.55
N PRO A 40 -23.66 -10.40 -3.66
CA PRO A 40 -22.92 -10.13 -4.90
C PRO A 40 -23.19 -8.73 -5.43
N ALA A 41 -22.21 -8.16 -6.12
CA ALA A 41 -22.40 -6.90 -6.83
C ALA A 41 -23.42 -7.05 -7.95
N ARG A 42 -24.19 -6.00 -8.21
CA ARG A 42 -25.21 -5.98 -9.29
C ARG A 42 -25.22 -4.60 -9.96
N ILE A 43 -25.21 -4.59 -11.28
CA ILE A 43 -25.47 -3.36 -12.06
C ILE A 43 -26.99 -3.26 -12.25
N ILE A 44 -27.61 -2.26 -11.63
CA ILE A 44 -29.03 -2.01 -11.70
C ILE A 44 -29.37 -1.27 -12.99
N SER A 45 -28.62 -0.19 -13.26
CA SER A 45 -28.81 0.60 -14.49
C SER A 45 -27.50 1.20 -14.96
N PHE A 46 -27.40 1.37 -16.28
CA PHE A 46 -26.41 2.23 -16.92
C PHE A 46 -27.02 2.71 -18.24
N THR A 47 -27.23 4.04 -18.34
CA THR A 47 -27.97 4.66 -19.42
C THR A 47 -27.35 5.99 -19.85
N ALA A 48 -27.57 6.37 -21.09
CA ALA A 48 -27.22 7.68 -21.64
C ALA A 48 -28.47 8.36 -22.22
N THR A 49 -28.65 9.63 -21.91
CA THR A 49 -29.80 10.40 -22.40
C THR A 49 -29.36 11.78 -22.91
N PRO A 50 -29.60 12.12 -24.20
CA PRO A 50 -30.14 11.26 -25.25
C PRO A 50 -29.12 10.18 -25.72
N ALA A 51 -29.59 9.08 -26.30
CA ALA A 51 -28.74 8.03 -26.87
C ALA A 51 -28.17 8.39 -28.26
N THR A 52 -28.73 9.42 -28.90
CA THR A 52 -28.24 9.99 -30.17
C THR A 52 -28.04 11.48 -29.99
N ALA A 53 -26.89 12.00 -30.43
CA ALA A 53 -26.48 13.37 -30.23
C ALA A 53 -25.74 13.90 -31.46
N LYS A 54 -25.56 15.21 -31.56
CA LYS A 54 -24.67 15.86 -32.57
C LYS A 54 -23.29 16.09 -31.92
N PRO A 55 -22.22 16.29 -32.72
CA PRO A 55 -20.94 16.73 -32.18
C PRO A 55 -21.09 18.01 -31.34
N GLY A 56 -20.58 17.98 -30.08
CA GLY A 56 -20.67 19.08 -29.14
C GLY A 56 -21.91 19.05 -28.23
N ASP A 57 -22.85 18.17 -28.47
CA ASP A 57 -24.03 18.05 -27.61
C ASP A 57 -23.67 17.45 -26.23
N LYS A 58 -24.44 17.89 -25.21
CA LYS A 58 -24.33 17.37 -23.86
C LYS A 58 -25.26 16.21 -23.66
N VAL A 59 -24.72 15.10 -23.16
CA VAL A 59 -25.45 13.86 -22.86
C VAL A 59 -25.30 13.55 -21.39
N MET A 60 -26.37 13.09 -20.74
CA MET A 60 -26.37 12.69 -19.34
C MET A 60 -26.16 11.16 -19.24
N LEU A 61 -25.03 10.75 -18.66
CA LEU A 61 -24.84 9.37 -18.22
C LEU A 61 -25.42 9.19 -16.83
N GLN A 62 -26.11 8.08 -16.59
CA GLN A 62 -26.68 7.73 -15.28
C GLN A 62 -26.38 6.25 -14.99
N TRP A 63 -26.01 5.97 -13.74
CA TRP A 63 -25.70 4.61 -13.29
C TRP A 63 -26.18 4.35 -11.88
N SER A 64 -26.45 3.06 -11.61
CA SER A 64 -26.76 2.56 -10.28
C SER A 64 -26.22 1.16 -10.14
N VAL A 65 -25.43 0.92 -9.09
CA VAL A 65 -24.78 -0.35 -8.77
C VAL A 65 -25.05 -0.67 -7.30
N GLU A 66 -25.27 -1.94 -6.98
CA GLU A 66 -25.40 -2.46 -5.63
C GLU A 66 -24.20 -3.31 -5.24
N ASN A 67 -23.77 -3.20 -3.99
CA ASN A 67 -22.68 -3.96 -3.37
C ASN A 67 -21.35 -3.97 -4.16
N PRO A 68 -20.91 -2.87 -4.79
CA PRO A 68 -19.62 -2.84 -5.45
C PRO A 68 -18.50 -2.65 -4.43
N SER A 69 -17.34 -3.25 -4.71
CA SER A 69 -16.06 -2.89 -4.08
C SER A 69 -15.41 -1.72 -4.82
N SER A 70 -15.63 -1.63 -6.14
CA SER A 70 -15.25 -0.47 -6.94
C SER A 70 -16.12 -0.35 -8.20
N THR A 71 -16.22 0.87 -8.73
CA THR A 71 -17.01 1.18 -9.94
C THR A 71 -16.25 2.19 -10.77
N SER A 72 -16.11 1.96 -12.08
CA SER A 72 -15.52 2.90 -13.03
C SER A 72 -16.30 2.95 -14.32
N ILE A 73 -16.16 4.05 -15.07
CA ILE A 73 -16.74 4.23 -16.41
C ILE A 73 -15.63 4.67 -17.35
N ASP A 74 -15.43 3.92 -18.42
CA ASP A 74 -14.45 4.21 -19.46
C ASP A 74 -15.16 4.41 -20.82
N PRO A 75 -14.61 5.27 -21.69
CA PRO A 75 -13.44 6.11 -21.57
C PRO A 75 -13.71 7.42 -20.81
N ASP A 76 -12.64 8.08 -20.38
CA ASP A 76 -12.57 9.51 -19.97
C ASP A 76 -13.32 9.90 -18.66
N ILE A 77 -13.97 8.97 -17.95
CA ILE A 77 -14.72 9.27 -16.73
C ILE A 77 -14.00 8.77 -15.49
N GLY A 78 -13.42 7.55 -15.55
CA GLY A 78 -12.69 6.93 -14.45
C GLY A 78 -13.59 6.42 -13.33
N ARG A 79 -13.08 6.41 -12.10
CA ARG A 79 -13.78 5.88 -10.92
C ARG A 79 -14.98 6.77 -10.57
N VAL A 80 -16.09 6.10 -10.21
CA VAL A 80 -17.34 6.76 -9.85
C VAL A 80 -17.95 6.14 -8.58
N THR A 81 -18.82 6.89 -7.93
CA THR A 81 -19.63 6.37 -6.81
C THR A 81 -20.58 5.27 -7.30
N PRO A 82 -21.09 4.40 -6.41
CA PRO A 82 -22.01 3.33 -6.80
C PRO A 82 -23.30 3.80 -7.48
N ARG A 83 -23.71 5.04 -7.24
CA ARG A 83 -24.87 5.68 -7.90
C ARG A 83 -24.48 7.10 -8.27
N GLY A 84 -24.88 7.51 -9.46
CA GLY A 84 -24.60 8.88 -9.89
C GLY A 84 -25.08 9.19 -11.29
N SER A 85 -24.79 10.44 -11.68
CA SER A 85 -24.98 10.93 -13.02
C SER A 85 -23.86 11.91 -13.38
N LYS A 86 -23.49 11.96 -14.64
CA LYS A 86 -22.48 12.89 -15.14
C LYS A 86 -22.88 13.39 -16.52
N GLN A 87 -22.86 14.71 -16.69
CA GLN A 87 -23.03 15.33 -18.00
C GLN A 87 -21.68 15.31 -18.72
N ILE A 88 -21.70 14.82 -19.95
CA ILE A 88 -20.52 14.75 -20.83
C ILE A 88 -20.84 15.38 -22.16
N GLU A 89 -19.84 15.91 -22.83
CA GLU A 89 -19.91 16.41 -24.20
C GLU A 89 -19.38 15.35 -25.16
N VAL A 90 -20.10 15.07 -26.23
CA VAL A 90 -19.72 14.02 -27.19
C VAL A 90 -19.39 14.63 -28.53
N GLN A 91 -18.26 14.23 -29.12
CA GLN A 91 -17.80 14.69 -30.44
C GLN A 91 -17.97 13.62 -31.53
N GLN A 92 -18.08 12.35 -31.12
CA GLN A 92 -18.17 11.20 -32.00
C GLN A 92 -18.93 10.07 -31.30
N THR A 93 -19.40 9.09 -32.09
CA THR A 93 -20.01 7.88 -31.54
C THR A 93 -19.08 7.25 -30.52
N THR A 94 -19.54 7.10 -29.28
CA THR A 94 -18.72 6.62 -28.18
C THR A 94 -19.47 5.55 -27.38
N THR A 95 -18.81 4.43 -27.15
CA THR A 95 -19.31 3.38 -26.24
C THR A 95 -18.62 3.52 -24.89
N PHE A 96 -19.42 3.76 -23.86
CA PHE A 96 -18.98 3.80 -22.49
C PHE A 96 -19.23 2.44 -21.83
N THR A 97 -18.23 1.96 -21.09
CA THR A 97 -18.28 0.71 -20.32
C THR A 97 -18.30 1.02 -18.85
N LEU A 98 -19.36 0.65 -18.16
CA LEU A 98 -19.42 0.63 -16.69
C LEU A 98 -18.81 -0.67 -16.20
N ALA A 99 -17.65 -0.61 -15.58
CA ALA A 99 -16.94 -1.73 -14.97
C ALA A 99 -17.15 -1.73 -13.46
N VAL A 100 -17.55 -2.87 -12.90
CA VAL A 100 -17.84 -3.05 -11.48
C VAL A 100 -17.05 -4.22 -10.94
N THR A 101 -16.31 -4.00 -9.87
CA THR A 101 -15.71 -5.06 -9.06
C THR A 101 -16.56 -5.25 -7.81
N GLY A 102 -16.99 -6.47 -7.56
CA GLY A 102 -17.78 -6.85 -6.38
C GLY A 102 -16.98 -7.62 -5.34
N PRO A 103 -17.66 -8.13 -4.29
CA PRO A 103 -17.07 -9.01 -3.31
C PRO A 103 -16.39 -10.23 -3.97
N ALA A 104 -15.36 -10.76 -3.30
CA ALA A 104 -14.52 -11.85 -3.82
C ALA A 104 -13.93 -11.55 -5.23
N ASN A 105 -13.72 -10.27 -5.56
CA ASN A 105 -13.15 -9.81 -6.83
C ASN A 105 -13.97 -10.20 -8.07
N SER A 106 -15.29 -10.43 -7.90
CA SER A 106 -16.20 -10.66 -9.02
C SER A 106 -16.26 -9.44 -9.94
N LYS A 107 -16.25 -9.65 -11.24
CA LYS A 107 -16.27 -8.56 -12.23
C LYS A 107 -17.57 -8.58 -13.04
N LEU A 108 -18.17 -7.41 -13.18
CA LEU A 108 -19.36 -7.18 -14.00
C LEU A 108 -19.07 -5.96 -14.89
N SER A 109 -19.63 -5.97 -16.09
CA SER A 109 -19.60 -4.80 -16.97
C SER A 109 -20.92 -4.61 -17.70
N LYS A 110 -21.19 -3.37 -18.10
CA LYS A 110 -22.32 -3.01 -18.95
C LYS A 110 -21.94 -1.83 -19.82
N ASP A 111 -22.30 -1.92 -21.10
CA ASP A 111 -22.01 -0.89 -22.08
C ASP A 111 -23.23 -0.03 -22.39
N VAL A 112 -22.98 1.22 -22.74
CA VAL A 112 -23.94 2.14 -23.33
C VAL A 112 -23.26 2.91 -24.46
N THR A 113 -23.89 2.94 -25.62
CA THR A 113 -23.36 3.66 -26.79
C THR A 113 -24.17 4.92 -27.02
N ILE A 114 -23.48 6.05 -27.19
CA ILE A 114 -24.01 7.31 -27.65
C ILE A 114 -23.67 7.42 -29.14
N THR A 115 -24.67 7.46 -29.98
CA THR A 115 -24.48 7.54 -31.44
C THR A 115 -24.41 9.00 -31.88
N VAL A 116 -23.34 9.34 -32.58
CA VAL A 116 -23.18 10.62 -33.27
C VAL A 116 -23.12 10.32 -34.77
N PRO A 117 -24.23 10.58 -35.53
CA PRO A 117 -24.31 10.22 -36.95
C PRO A 117 -23.17 10.80 -37.78
N GLY A 118 -22.63 10.00 -38.69
CA GLY A 118 -21.52 10.41 -39.56
C GLY A 118 -20.13 10.31 -38.94
N THR A 119 -19.99 9.81 -37.71
CA THR A 119 -18.71 9.61 -37.02
C THR A 119 -18.38 8.14 -36.83
N GLN A 120 -17.07 7.81 -36.77
CA GLN A 120 -16.64 6.47 -36.39
C GLN A 120 -16.88 6.21 -34.90
N ALA A 121 -17.21 4.97 -34.56
CA ALA A 121 -17.41 4.57 -33.17
C ALA A 121 -16.09 4.54 -32.42
N ARG A 122 -16.05 5.22 -31.28
CA ARG A 122 -14.96 5.16 -30.29
C ARG A 122 -15.38 4.18 -29.16
N THR A 123 -14.59 3.16 -28.93
CA THR A 123 -14.76 2.23 -27.81
C THR A 123 -13.68 2.47 -26.78
N ALA A 124 -13.87 1.92 -25.56
CA ALA A 124 -12.86 2.01 -24.48
C ALA A 124 -11.46 1.54 -24.92
N ALA A 125 -11.40 0.55 -25.84
CA ALA A 125 -10.13 0.06 -26.40
C ALA A 125 -9.45 1.04 -27.35
N SER A 126 -10.17 2.07 -27.85
CA SER A 126 -9.64 3.05 -28.81
C SER A 126 -9.22 4.40 -28.18
N ALA A 127 -9.25 4.51 -26.84
CA ALA A 127 -8.64 5.67 -26.20
C ALA A 127 -7.16 5.73 -26.58
N PRO A 128 -6.63 6.86 -27.08
CA PRO A 128 -5.21 6.96 -27.40
C PRO A 128 -4.42 6.66 -26.12
N LYS A 129 -3.52 5.66 -26.16
CA LYS A 129 -2.54 5.49 -25.10
C LYS A 129 -1.80 6.80 -24.96
N LYS A 130 -1.79 7.35 -23.76
CA LYS A 130 -1.01 8.54 -23.44
C LYS A 130 0.47 8.18 -23.62
N THR A 131 0.98 8.38 -24.83
CA THR A 131 2.36 8.04 -25.18
C THR A 131 3.34 9.14 -24.76
N GLU A 132 2.85 10.36 -24.59
CA GLU A 132 3.67 11.50 -24.22
C GLU A 132 3.66 11.65 -22.69
N ILE A 133 4.86 11.63 -22.12
CA ILE A 133 5.08 11.84 -20.68
C ILE A 133 5.02 13.36 -20.44
N ALA A 134 4.11 13.80 -19.58
CA ALA A 134 4.03 15.19 -19.15
C ALA A 134 5.36 15.62 -18.52
N ARG A 135 5.70 16.89 -18.69
CA ARG A 135 6.94 17.45 -18.14
C ARG A 135 6.65 18.65 -17.24
N LEU A 136 7.39 18.70 -16.14
CA LEU A 136 7.36 19.81 -15.19
C LEU A 136 8.79 20.33 -15.04
N ASN A 137 9.01 21.62 -15.28
CA ASN A 137 10.34 22.25 -15.24
C ASN A 137 11.40 21.50 -16.09
N GLY A 138 11.00 21.02 -17.29
CA GLY A 138 11.89 20.30 -18.20
C GLY A 138 12.21 18.86 -17.81
N LYS A 139 11.70 18.36 -16.69
CA LYS A 139 11.83 16.96 -16.25
C LYS A 139 10.51 16.21 -16.39
N PRO A 140 10.50 14.88 -16.52
CA PRO A 140 9.26 14.12 -16.48
C PRO A 140 8.45 14.46 -15.23
N ASP A 141 7.15 14.64 -15.39
CA ASP A 141 6.25 14.89 -14.27
C ASP A 141 5.88 13.57 -13.60
N PHE A 142 6.36 13.41 -12.38
CA PHE A 142 6.05 12.26 -11.52
C PHE A 142 4.84 12.50 -10.62
N SER A 143 4.24 13.70 -10.64
CA SER A 143 3.12 13.99 -9.76
C SER A 143 1.95 13.05 -10.01
N GLY A 144 1.35 12.55 -8.92
CA GLY A 144 0.22 11.65 -8.98
C GLY A 144 0.25 10.57 -7.90
N VAL A 145 -0.81 9.77 -7.86
CA VAL A 145 -0.94 8.63 -6.96
C VAL A 145 -0.48 7.36 -7.68
N TYR A 146 0.24 6.52 -6.95
CA TYR A 146 0.82 5.27 -7.46
C TYR A 146 0.50 4.09 -6.53
N GLY A 147 0.53 2.90 -7.10
CA GLY A 147 0.32 1.68 -6.32
C GLY A 147 0.20 0.46 -7.22
N ALA A 148 -0.25 -0.66 -6.66
CA ALA A 148 -0.59 -1.83 -7.43
C ALA A 148 -1.79 -1.55 -8.33
N ALA A 149 -1.85 -2.15 -9.51
CA ALA A 149 -2.99 -2.07 -10.40
C ALA A 149 -4.28 -2.44 -9.67
N ALA A 150 -5.37 -1.75 -10.02
CA ALA A 150 -6.70 -2.12 -9.52
C ALA A 150 -6.99 -3.58 -9.87
N GLY A 151 -7.12 -4.45 -8.86
CA GLY A 151 -7.30 -5.89 -9.02
C GLY A 151 -6.07 -6.77 -8.71
N GLY A 152 -4.90 -6.19 -8.50
CA GLY A 152 -3.76 -6.87 -7.89
C GLY A 152 -4.06 -7.13 -6.41
N GLY A 153 -4.35 -8.39 -6.05
CA GLY A 153 -4.65 -8.77 -4.68
C GLY A 153 -3.50 -8.44 -3.73
N ARG A 154 -3.82 -8.30 -2.45
CA ARG A 154 -2.83 -8.21 -1.37
C ARG A 154 -1.77 -9.29 -1.57
N GLY A 155 -0.53 -8.89 -1.81
CA GLY A 155 0.60 -9.82 -1.92
C GLY A 155 0.88 -10.33 -3.34
N GLY A 156 0.39 -9.69 -4.38
CA GLY A 156 0.86 -9.95 -5.73
C GLY A 156 2.37 -9.67 -5.80
N ALA A 157 3.18 -10.74 -5.70
CA ALA A 157 4.57 -10.65 -6.11
C ALA A 157 4.54 -10.16 -7.55
N ALA A 158 5.09 -8.96 -7.78
CA ALA A 158 5.33 -8.50 -9.14
C ALA A 158 6.05 -9.64 -9.86
N ALA A 159 5.58 -10.01 -11.04
CA ALA A 159 6.28 -10.98 -11.85
C ALA A 159 7.73 -10.52 -11.95
N GLY A 160 8.66 -11.31 -11.41
CA GLY A 160 10.08 -10.94 -11.37
C GLY A 160 10.58 -10.48 -10.01
N ALA A 161 10.02 -10.99 -8.89
CA ALA A 161 10.69 -10.77 -7.59
C ALA A 161 12.18 -11.09 -7.75
N PRO A 162 13.07 -10.16 -7.37
CA PRO A 162 14.51 -10.41 -7.47
C PRO A 162 14.88 -11.62 -6.62
N PRO A 163 15.92 -12.37 -7.02
CA PRO A 163 16.44 -13.42 -6.18
C PRO A 163 16.79 -12.84 -4.80
N PRO A 164 16.67 -13.62 -3.72
CA PRO A 164 17.03 -13.15 -2.39
C PRO A 164 18.51 -12.72 -2.38
N PRO A 165 18.88 -11.76 -1.52
CA PRO A 165 20.27 -11.34 -1.40
C PRO A 165 21.14 -12.46 -0.82
N GLU A 166 22.39 -12.46 -1.19
CA GLU A 166 23.39 -13.34 -0.63
C GLU A 166 23.91 -12.76 0.67
N LEU A 167 23.69 -13.47 1.78
CA LEU A 167 24.15 -13.06 3.09
C LEU A 167 25.64 -13.40 3.30
N LYS A 168 26.36 -12.54 4.00
CA LYS A 168 27.72 -12.84 4.46
C LYS A 168 27.71 -13.99 5.47
N PRO A 169 28.78 -14.76 5.59
CA PRO A 169 28.94 -15.74 6.66
C PRO A 169 28.74 -15.10 8.04
N GLY A 170 27.86 -15.67 8.86
CA GLY A 170 27.50 -15.12 10.18
C GLY A 170 26.41 -14.03 10.16
N ALA A 171 25.90 -13.67 8.99
CA ALA A 171 24.80 -12.72 8.83
C ALA A 171 23.41 -13.38 8.75
N GLU A 172 23.28 -14.67 8.99
CA GLU A 172 22.03 -15.43 8.91
C GLU A 172 20.98 -14.89 9.90
N LYS A 173 21.40 -14.30 11.01
CA LYS A 173 20.56 -13.64 12.00
C LYS A 173 19.75 -12.46 11.45
N PHE A 174 20.19 -11.88 10.33
CA PHE A 174 19.49 -10.79 9.67
C PHE A 174 18.31 -11.26 8.80
N LYS A 175 18.18 -12.55 8.57
CA LYS A 175 16.99 -13.09 7.94
C LYS A 175 15.90 -13.29 9.00
N VAL A 176 14.77 -12.63 8.78
CA VAL A 176 13.62 -12.71 9.69
C VAL A 176 12.87 -14.01 9.44
N THR A 177 12.71 -14.79 10.48
CA THR A 177 11.80 -15.94 10.48
C THR A 177 10.55 -15.56 11.27
N ARG A 178 9.40 -15.48 10.59
CA ARG A 178 8.15 -15.09 11.21
C ARG A 178 7.35 -16.29 11.68
N GLY A 179 6.77 -16.17 12.85
CA GLY A 179 5.73 -17.08 13.30
C GLY A 179 4.40 -16.86 12.55
N PRO A 180 3.43 -17.77 12.66
CA PRO A 180 2.17 -17.71 11.92
C PRO A 180 1.31 -16.46 12.26
N ASN A 181 1.54 -15.84 13.41
CA ASN A 181 0.81 -14.65 13.88
C ASN A 181 1.67 -13.36 13.87
N ASP A 182 2.90 -13.43 13.36
CA ASP A 182 3.79 -12.28 13.27
C ASP A 182 3.65 -11.61 11.90
N SER A 183 2.96 -10.50 11.86
CA SER A 183 2.77 -9.69 10.65
C SER A 183 3.88 -8.63 10.45
N GLY A 184 4.85 -8.58 11.37
CA GLY A 184 5.99 -7.66 11.33
C GLY A 184 5.62 -6.20 11.64
N LEU A 185 6.59 -5.31 11.42
CA LEU A 185 6.50 -3.88 11.74
C LEU A 185 5.23 -3.21 11.20
N TYR A 186 4.79 -3.67 10.08
CA TYR A 186 3.60 -3.13 9.40
C TYR A 186 2.29 -3.39 10.18
N ALA A 187 2.20 -4.48 10.95
CA ALA A 187 1.04 -4.69 11.82
C ALA A 187 1.03 -3.78 13.05
N ASP A 188 2.20 -3.29 13.44
CA ASP A 188 2.38 -2.41 14.61
C ASP A 188 2.39 -0.94 14.25
N CYS A 189 2.00 -0.58 13.02
CA CYS A 189 1.98 0.80 12.53
C CYS A 189 3.35 1.50 12.52
N MET A 190 4.41 0.73 12.54
CA MET A 190 5.75 1.27 12.52
C MET A 190 6.19 1.61 11.09
N PRO A 191 7.03 2.63 10.92
CA PRO A 191 7.61 2.94 9.62
C PRO A 191 8.34 1.71 9.05
N THR A 192 8.11 1.42 7.79
CA THR A 192 8.70 0.23 7.14
C THR A 192 10.07 0.49 6.52
N GLY A 193 10.46 1.77 6.39
CA GLY A 193 11.65 2.14 5.65
C GLY A 193 11.51 1.97 4.14
N VAL A 194 12.50 2.39 3.39
CA VAL A 194 12.59 2.14 1.95
C VAL A 194 13.66 1.10 1.66
N PRO A 195 13.47 0.23 0.66
CA PRO A 195 12.37 0.18 -0.32
C PRO A 195 11.14 -0.61 0.13
N GLN A 196 11.05 -1.05 1.41
CA GLN A 196 9.93 -1.85 1.92
C GLN A 196 8.60 -1.09 1.86
N ALA A 197 8.59 0.24 2.03
CA ALA A 197 7.40 1.09 1.97
C ALA A 197 6.58 0.90 0.67
N TYR A 198 7.23 0.54 -0.43
CA TYR A 198 6.56 0.24 -1.70
C TYR A 198 6.05 -1.20 -1.81
N SER A 199 6.26 -2.02 -0.78
CA SER A 199 5.81 -3.42 -0.73
C SER A 199 4.51 -3.59 0.03
N VAL A 200 4.11 -2.58 0.79
CA VAL A 200 2.83 -2.57 1.53
C VAL A 200 1.67 -2.38 0.55
N PRO A 201 0.49 -2.95 0.81
CA PRO A 201 -0.64 -2.93 -0.12
C PRO A 201 -1.45 -1.61 -0.06
N TYR A 202 -0.75 -0.50 0.05
CA TYR A 202 -1.31 0.85 0.12
C TYR A 202 -0.76 1.73 -0.99
N GLN A 203 -1.46 2.82 -1.29
CA GLN A 203 -1.04 3.79 -2.29
C GLN A 203 0.00 4.76 -1.70
N TRP A 204 0.70 5.42 -2.59
CA TRP A 204 1.61 6.50 -2.27
C TRP A 204 1.52 7.57 -3.35
N GLN A 205 1.79 8.79 -2.99
CA GLN A 205 1.63 9.95 -3.86
C GLN A 205 2.92 10.72 -3.99
N ILE A 206 3.25 11.11 -5.22
CA ILE A 206 4.34 12.04 -5.50
C ILE A 206 3.76 13.44 -5.74
N VAL A 207 4.37 14.43 -5.10
CA VAL A 207 4.23 15.85 -5.40
C VAL A 207 5.59 16.37 -5.82
N GLN A 208 5.73 16.71 -7.08
CA GLN A 208 6.98 17.20 -7.64
C GLN A 208 7.01 18.73 -7.65
N GLY A 209 8.03 19.31 -7.02
CA GLY A 209 8.35 20.73 -7.08
C GLY A 209 9.52 21.03 -8.02
N ALA A 210 9.99 22.27 -8.01
CA ALA A 210 11.13 22.69 -8.82
C ALA A 210 12.47 22.17 -8.30
N ASP A 211 12.61 22.09 -6.97
CA ASP A 211 13.85 21.80 -6.25
C ASP A 211 13.74 20.60 -5.31
N LYS A 212 12.59 19.98 -5.26
CA LYS A 212 12.32 18.81 -4.39
C LYS A 212 11.20 17.96 -4.91
N VAL A 213 11.22 16.70 -4.50
CA VAL A 213 10.12 15.75 -4.68
C VAL A 213 9.65 15.33 -3.28
N VAL A 214 8.33 15.32 -3.06
CA VAL A 214 7.73 14.82 -1.83
C VAL A 214 7.00 13.53 -2.15
N ILE A 215 7.28 12.48 -1.40
CA ILE A 215 6.55 11.21 -1.50
C ILE A 215 5.76 11.05 -0.20
N MET A 216 4.45 10.96 -0.34
CA MET A 216 3.52 10.70 0.76
C MET A 216 3.05 9.25 0.68
N TYR A 217 3.14 8.53 1.78
CA TYR A 217 2.71 7.14 1.90
C TYR A 217 1.40 7.11 2.66
N GLU A 218 0.36 6.50 2.10
CA GLU A 218 -0.90 6.28 2.79
C GLU A 218 -0.67 5.53 4.10
N TYR A 219 0.13 4.46 4.04
CA TYR A 219 0.53 3.70 5.22
C TYR A 219 2.01 3.97 5.57
N PRO A 220 2.36 4.16 6.83
CA PRO A 220 1.56 4.49 8.02
C PRO A 220 1.37 6.00 8.20
N HIS A 221 1.04 6.71 7.15
CA HIS A 221 0.83 8.17 7.10
C HIS A 221 2.13 8.95 7.24
N LEU A 222 3.13 8.55 6.47
CA LEU A 222 4.44 9.17 6.43
C LEU A 222 4.64 9.97 5.14
N PHE A 223 5.58 10.87 5.19
CA PHE A 223 6.09 11.54 4.01
C PHE A 223 7.62 11.55 3.99
N ARG A 224 8.19 11.68 2.81
CA ARG A 224 9.62 11.80 2.56
C ARG A 224 9.87 12.99 1.64
N VAL A 225 10.74 13.89 2.06
CA VAL A 225 11.16 15.03 1.25
C VAL A 225 12.52 14.70 0.65
N ILE A 226 12.63 14.82 -0.66
CA ILE A 226 13.82 14.52 -1.45
C ILE A 226 14.25 15.81 -2.12
N PRO A 227 15.22 16.56 -1.58
CA PRO A 227 15.80 17.70 -2.27
C PRO A 227 16.46 17.25 -3.57
N THR A 228 16.25 18.01 -4.66
CA THR A 228 16.82 17.72 -6.00
C THR A 228 17.67 18.88 -6.51
N SER A 229 18.02 19.81 -5.64
CA SER A 229 18.82 21.01 -5.92
C SER A 229 20.34 20.79 -5.84
N GLY A 230 20.79 19.53 -5.63
CA GLY A 230 22.22 19.20 -5.54
C GLY A 230 22.84 19.44 -4.18
N ILE A 231 22.03 19.59 -3.12
CA ILE A 231 22.55 19.63 -1.75
C ILE A 231 23.07 18.24 -1.34
N PRO A 232 24.18 18.15 -0.61
CA PRO A 232 24.68 16.88 -0.11
C PRO A 232 23.82 16.35 1.05
N HIS A 233 24.06 15.12 1.47
CA HIS A 233 23.55 14.58 2.73
C HIS A 233 23.97 15.47 3.89
N GLN A 234 23.09 15.60 4.88
CA GLN A 234 23.40 16.32 6.10
C GLN A 234 24.45 15.55 6.91
N ALA A 235 25.50 16.22 7.32
CA ALA A 235 26.51 15.62 8.19
C ALA A 235 25.95 15.41 9.61
N ASP A 236 26.41 14.37 10.28
CA ASP A 236 26.10 14.06 11.69
C ASP A 236 24.59 13.93 11.98
N LEU A 237 23.83 13.40 11.03
CA LEU A 237 22.40 13.16 11.21
C LEU A 237 22.18 11.91 12.07
N ASP A 238 21.31 12.02 13.07
CA ASP A 238 20.83 10.86 13.81
C ASP A 238 20.10 9.89 12.87
N PRO A 239 20.37 8.57 12.95
CA PRO A 239 19.72 7.58 12.12
C PRO A 239 18.20 7.57 12.25
N THR A 240 17.50 7.57 11.13
CA THR A 240 16.03 7.62 11.07
C THR A 240 15.42 6.37 10.43
N TRP A 241 14.10 6.21 10.55
CA TRP A 241 13.37 5.10 9.95
C TRP A 241 13.38 5.12 8.41
N MET A 242 13.37 6.31 7.81
CA MET A 242 13.29 6.48 6.35
C MET A 242 14.63 6.87 5.73
N GLY A 243 15.66 7.05 6.55
CA GLY A 243 16.94 7.57 6.11
C GLY A 243 16.91 9.06 5.74
N ASP A 244 18.06 9.59 5.40
CA ASP A 244 18.23 10.90 4.76
C ASP A 244 18.31 10.71 3.24
N SER A 245 17.48 11.42 2.51
CA SER A 245 17.31 11.26 1.06
C SER A 245 17.77 12.52 0.32
N VAL A 246 18.68 12.37 -0.62
CA VAL A 246 19.06 13.42 -1.56
C VAL A 246 18.87 12.93 -2.99
N GLY A 247 18.34 13.77 -3.87
CA GLY A 247 18.01 13.41 -5.24
C GLY A 247 18.78 14.23 -6.26
N HIS A 248 18.99 13.63 -7.43
CA HIS A 248 19.46 14.34 -8.61
C HIS A 248 18.84 13.73 -9.86
N TRP A 249 18.97 14.43 -10.99
CA TRP A 249 18.41 13.98 -12.24
C TRP A 249 19.50 13.47 -13.17
N GLU A 250 19.38 12.23 -13.61
CA GLU A 250 20.15 11.66 -14.72
C GLU A 250 19.27 11.57 -15.95
N GLY A 251 19.32 12.59 -16.80
CA GLY A 251 18.38 12.72 -17.93
C GLY A 251 16.93 12.81 -17.44
N ASP A 252 16.15 11.79 -17.77
CA ASP A 252 14.74 11.65 -17.40
C ASP A 252 14.51 10.71 -16.18
N THR A 253 15.57 10.27 -15.55
CA THR A 253 15.52 9.43 -14.35
C THR A 253 15.81 10.26 -13.11
N LEU A 254 14.92 10.21 -12.12
CA LEU A 254 15.20 10.70 -10.77
C LEU A 254 15.99 9.62 -10.03
N VAL A 255 17.20 9.97 -9.60
CA VAL A 255 18.05 9.12 -8.76
C VAL A 255 18.02 9.67 -7.34
N VAL A 256 17.78 8.81 -6.38
CA VAL A 256 17.73 9.18 -4.95
C VAL A 256 18.74 8.33 -4.19
N ASP A 257 19.66 8.99 -3.55
CA ASP A 257 20.66 8.41 -2.65
C ASP A 257 20.13 8.51 -1.21
N ILE A 258 20.25 7.44 -0.42
CA ILE A 258 19.64 7.37 0.91
C ILE A 258 20.58 6.67 1.89
N THR A 259 20.93 7.40 2.93
CA THR A 259 21.81 6.95 4.02
C THR A 259 21.18 7.24 5.39
N ALA A 260 21.91 7.08 6.47
CA ALA A 260 21.46 7.39 7.83
C ALA A 260 20.16 6.68 8.25
N PHE A 261 20.04 5.40 7.90
CA PHE A 261 18.97 4.55 8.41
C PHE A 261 19.28 4.09 9.83
N ASN A 262 18.24 4.00 10.69
CA ASN A 262 18.36 3.18 11.90
C ASN A 262 18.23 1.70 11.54
N ASP A 263 18.59 0.80 12.45
CA ASP A 263 18.57 -0.65 12.27
C ASP A 263 17.18 -1.31 12.53
N LYS A 264 16.11 -0.51 12.64
CA LYS A 264 14.79 -0.94 13.11
C LYS A 264 13.84 -1.36 11.99
N THR A 265 14.17 -1.07 10.73
CA THR A 265 13.33 -1.41 9.58
C THR A 265 13.69 -2.77 8.98
N GLU A 266 12.90 -3.19 8.02
CA GLU A 266 13.12 -4.43 7.27
C GLU A 266 13.12 -4.16 5.78
N LEU A 267 13.90 -4.92 5.07
CA LEU A 267 13.94 -4.94 3.62
C LEU A 267 12.93 -5.94 3.05
N PRO A 268 12.50 -5.80 1.80
CA PRO A 268 11.62 -6.76 1.14
C PRO A 268 12.13 -8.20 1.27
N GLY A 269 11.20 -9.15 1.51
CA GLY A 269 11.55 -10.55 1.70
C GLY A 269 11.98 -10.93 3.13
N GLY A 270 11.89 -9.99 4.09
CA GLY A 270 12.16 -10.24 5.51
C GLY A 270 13.66 -10.31 5.81
N PHE A 271 14.38 -9.29 5.42
CA PHE A 271 15.77 -9.11 5.80
C PHE A 271 15.92 -7.88 6.68
N ARG A 272 16.63 -7.99 7.78
CA ARG A 272 17.09 -6.86 8.58
C ARG A 272 18.40 -6.32 8.01
N HIS A 273 18.80 -5.17 8.47
CA HIS A 273 20.00 -4.48 8.07
C HIS A 273 20.66 -3.82 9.29
N THR A 274 21.81 -3.20 9.09
CA THR A 274 22.48 -2.36 10.08
C THR A 274 22.33 -0.88 9.74
N GLU A 275 22.83 0.01 10.57
CA GLU A 275 22.89 1.44 10.27
C GLU A 275 23.83 1.79 9.11
N SER A 276 24.60 0.80 8.63
CA SER A 276 25.40 0.94 7.40
C SER A 276 24.58 0.73 6.12
N LEU A 277 23.26 0.59 6.23
CA LEU A 277 22.40 0.47 5.06
C LEU A 277 22.51 1.71 4.18
N HIS A 278 22.73 1.47 2.90
CA HIS A 278 22.72 2.45 1.83
C HIS A 278 21.75 1.98 0.75
N VAL A 279 20.88 2.86 0.30
CA VAL A 279 19.91 2.56 -0.75
C VAL A 279 19.98 3.60 -1.84
N ILE A 280 20.12 3.15 -3.09
CA ILE A 280 20.02 4.02 -4.27
C ILE A 280 18.72 3.66 -4.99
N GLU A 281 17.81 4.61 -5.11
CA GLU A 281 16.57 4.44 -5.86
C GLU A 281 16.65 5.16 -7.20
N ARG A 282 16.05 4.57 -8.22
CA ARG A 282 15.94 5.14 -9.57
C ARG A 282 14.49 5.08 -10.02
N PHE A 283 13.93 6.23 -10.30
CA PHE A 283 12.55 6.37 -10.78
C PHE A 283 12.59 6.82 -12.23
N THR A 284 12.03 6.02 -13.13
CA THR A 284 11.89 6.37 -14.54
C THR A 284 10.40 6.42 -14.88
N ARG A 285 9.93 7.59 -15.34
CA ARG A 285 8.53 7.78 -15.70
C ARG A 285 8.21 7.00 -16.97
N THR A 286 7.10 6.26 -16.96
CA THR A 286 6.54 5.58 -18.13
C THR A 286 5.19 6.21 -18.49
N ALA A 287 4.62 5.84 -19.63
CA ALA A 287 3.30 6.33 -20.02
C ALA A 287 2.21 6.04 -18.99
N ASP A 288 2.27 4.84 -18.36
CA ASP A 288 1.24 4.34 -17.47
C ASP A 288 1.65 4.38 -15.98
N GLY A 289 2.89 4.78 -15.68
CA GLY A 289 3.36 4.73 -14.29
C GLY A 289 4.85 5.02 -14.13
N ILE A 290 5.49 4.24 -13.27
CA ILE A 290 6.90 4.37 -12.91
C ILE A 290 7.56 3.00 -12.99
N GLN A 291 8.70 2.96 -13.68
CA GLN A 291 9.69 1.90 -13.50
C GLN A 291 10.61 2.30 -12.35
N TYR A 292 10.72 1.44 -11.38
CA TYR A 292 11.49 1.65 -10.16
C TYR A 292 12.59 0.60 -10.04
N GLU A 293 13.80 1.05 -9.78
CA GLU A 293 14.93 0.22 -9.40
C GLU A 293 15.45 0.66 -8.05
N ALA A 294 15.73 -0.28 -7.15
CA ALA A 294 16.46 -0.03 -5.93
C ALA A 294 17.73 -0.90 -5.90
N THR A 295 18.85 -0.29 -5.56
CA THR A 295 20.08 -0.97 -5.20
C THR A 295 20.26 -0.84 -3.69
N VAL A 296 20.34 -1.97 -3.00
CA VAL A 296 20.48 -2.05 -1.54
C VAL A 296 21.86 -2.57 -1.21
N GLU A 297 22.58 -1.84 -0.38
CA GLU A 297 23.91 -2.17 0.08
C GLU A 297 23.96 -2.12 1.60
N ASP A 298 24.46 -3.17 2.21
CA ASP A 298 24.83 -3.18 3.63
C ASP A 298 26.09 -4.05 3.75
N PRO A 299 27.28 -3.42 3.91
CA PRO A 299 28.54 -4.13 3.93
C PRO A 299 28.69 -5.07 5.12
N ASN A 300 27.82 -4.97 6.14
CA ASN A 300 27.83 -5.87 7.29
C ASN A 300 26.91 -7.10 7.10
N VAL A 301 25.99 -7.03 6.11
CA VAL A 301 24.96 -8.05 5.91
C VAL A 301 25.09 -8.79 4.58
N PHE A 302 25.27 -8.05 3.48
CA PHE A 302 25.24 -8.61 2.12
C PHE A 302 26.62 -8.77 1.52
N VAL A 303 26.80 -9.86 0.76
CA VAL A 303 28.06 -10.12 0.02
C VAL A 303 28.26 -9.10 -1.10
N ARG A 304 27.17 -8.66 -1.73
CA ARG A 304 27.18 -7.74 -2.88
C ARG A 304 25.90 -6.90 -2.91
N PRO A 305 25.88 -5.77 -3.64
CA PRO A 305 24.68 -4.97 -3.83
C PRO A 305 23.52 -5.81 -4.35
N TRP A 306 22.35 -5.61 -3.72
CA TRP A 306 21.11 -6.31 -4.07
C TRP A 306 20.20 -5.40 -4.87
N LYS A 307 19.90 -5.79 -6.11
CA LYS A 307 19.05 -5.01 -7.01
C LYS A 307 17.62 -5.53 -7.04
N MET A 308 16.68 -4.60 -6.99
CA MET A 308 15.25 -4.84 -7.08
C MET A 308 14.64 -3.99 -8.19
N LEU A 309 13.77 -4.61 -9.00
CA LEU A 309 13.02 -3.93 -10.05
C LEU A 309 11.52 -4.06 -9.76
N ARG A 310 10.79 -2.97 -9.94
CA ARG A 310 9.33 -2.93 -9.81
C ARG A 310 8.73 -1.99 -10.83
N THR A 311 7.46 -2.21 -11.13
CA THR A 311 6.66 -1.26 -11.92
C THR A 311 5.44 -0.87 -11.11
N PHE A 312 5.21 0.42 -11.00
CA PHE A 312 4.06 0.99 -10.34
C PHE A 312 3.15 1.64 -11.37
N GLN A 313 1.86 1.41 -11.26
CA GLN A 313 0.88 2.06 -12.11
C GLN A 313 0.43 3.38 -11.51
N GLN A 314 0.27 4.40 -12.35
CA GLN A 314 -0.37 5.63 -11.95
C GLN A 314 -1.87 5.38 -11.78
N ARG A 315 -2.39 5.73 -10.61
CA ARG A 315 -3.79 5.62 -10.25
C ARG A 315 -4.53 6.89 -10.66
N THR A 316 -4.86 6.98 -11.95
CA THR A 316 -5.60 8.13 -12.50
C THR A 316 -7.04 8.22 -12.00
N ASP A 317 -7.51 7.18 -11.31
CA ASP A 317 -8.79 7.10 -10.62
C ASP A 317 -8.75 7.71 -9.20
N LEU A 318 -7.58 8.11 -8.72
CA LEU A 318 -7.36 8.74 -7.42
C LEU A 318 -6.70 10.11 -7.60
N GLU A 319 -7.21 11.12 -6.90
CA GLU A 319 -6.61 12.47 -6.86
C GLU A 319 -5.53 12.58 -5.78
N LYS A 320 -5.72 11.85 -4.69
CA LYS A 320 -4.84 11.86 -3.53
C LYS A 320 -4.86 10.50 -2.82
N VAL A 321 -3.87 10.26 -1.97
CA VAL A 321 -3.92 9.17 -1.00
C VAL A 321 -4.95 9.48 0.07
N ASP A 322 -5.58 8.43 0.60
CA ASP A 322 -6.53 8.56 1.69
C ASP A 322 -5.81 8.77 3.03
N GLU A 323 -6.53 9.30 3.99
CA GLU A 323 -6.06 9.35 5.37
C GLU A 323 -6.07 7.92 5.94
N PHE A 324 -4.94 7.52 6.48
CA PHE A 324 -4.79 6.25 7.16
C PHE A 324 -4.61 6.49 8.66
N VAL A 325 -5.55 5.99 9.45
CA VAL A 325 -5.45 6.02 10.91
C VAL A 325 -5.11 4.62 11.42
N CYS A 326 -4.00 4.52 12.10
CA CYS A 326 -3.55 3.26 12.67
C CYS A 326 -4.16 3.08 14.07
N GLU A 327 -5.25 2.34 14.13
CA GLU A 327 -5.99 2.10 15.38
C GLU A 327 -5.57 0.80 16.08
N ASN A 328 -4.32 0.37 15.91
CA ASN A 328 -3.85 -0.89 16.46
C ASN A 328 -4.02 -0.95 17.98
N ASN A 329 -4.98 -1.74 18.43
CA ASN A 329 -5.21 -2.12 19.84
C ASN A 329 -5.27 -0.96 20.85
N HIS A 330 -5.41 0.27 20.39
CA HIS A 330 -5.63 1.41 21.27
C HIS A 330 -7.11 1.52 21.61
N ASP A 331 -7.44 1.43 22.90
CA ASP A 331 -8.79 1.70 23.38
C ASP A 331 -9.04 3.22 23.43
N TYR A 332 -9.55 3.75 22.34
CA TYR A 332 -9.94 5.16 22.24
C TYR A 332 -11.29 5.47 22.90
N SER A 333 -12.00 4.48 23.43
CA SER A 333 -13.33 4.67 24.02
C SER A 333 -13.32 5.69 25.17
N LYS A 334 -12.17 5.87 25.82
CA LYS A 334 -12.00 6.87 26.89
C LYS A 334 -11.85 8.31 26.39
N LEU A 335 -11.41 8.50 25.14
CA LEU A 335 -11.22 9.82 24.55
C LEU A 335 -12.53 10.42 24.01
N PHE A 336 -13.48 9.55 23.65
CA PHE A 336 -14.74 9.94 23.01
C PHE A 336 -15.96 9.77 23.93
N LYS A 337 -15.76 9.58 25.24
CA LYS A 337 -16.85 9.65 26.20
C LYS A 337 -17.35 11.10 26.28
N GLN A 338 -18.49 11.35 25.64
CA GLN A 338 -19.29 12.54 25.87
C GLN A 338 -20.10 12.37 27.16
#